data_747c55a55a53069e1e11ce5437327964
#
_entry.id   747c55a55a53069e1e11ce5437327964
#
_cell.length_a   1.000
_cell.length_b   1.000
_cell.length_c   1.000
_cell.angle_alpha   90.00
_cell.angle_beta   90.00
_cell.angle_gamma   90.00
#
_symmetry.space_group_name_H-M   'P 1'
#
loop_
_entity.id
_entity.type
_entity.pdbx_description
1 polymer ?
#
loop_
_entity_poly.entity_id
_entity_poly.type
_entity_poly.pdbx_seq_one_letter_code
_entity_poly.pdbx_strand_id
1 'polypeptide(L)'
;MIIQLPLPDHLDIEKIIDLIPSDIDVDGLTSFNLGKLYSDNFNVIPATSLAILELLSHYQIDTEDKNIVIAGRSRLVTSPLSKILSSKQYNANVSVIHSKTSNQKEFISNADIFISGVGKSKLFDKSYFKENSYVIDVGISIVEGKSYGDIDDTDLDNYLSGKSSVSWRSRAYHG
;
A
#
# COMPACT_ATOMS: atom_id res chain seq x y z
N MET A 1 8.15 -12.16 16.11
CA MET A 1 6.93 -11.84 16.93
C MET A 1 6.02 -10.98 16.09
N ILE A 2 4.71 -11.17 16.17
CA ILE A 2 3.72 -10.35 15.46
C ILE A 2 2.77 -9.75 16.49
N ILE A 3 2.43 -8.48 16.33
CA ILE A 3 1.34 -7.84 17.07
C ILE A 3 0.20 -7.60 16.08
N GLN A 4 -0.94 -8.26 16.33
CA GLN A 4 -2.12 -8.07 15.50
C GLN A 4 -2.72 -6.68 15.70
N LEU A 5 -2.80 -5.91 14.64
CA LEU A 5 -3.40 -4.59 14.64
C LEU A 5 -4.82 -4.61 14.03
N PRO A 6 -5.73 -3.73 14.44
CA PRO A 6 -5.52 -2.61 15.38
C PRO A 6 -5.51 -3.04 16.85
N LEU A 7 -4.84 -2.23 17.69
CA LEU A 7 -4.94 -2.34 19.14
C LEU A 7 -6.10 -1.47 19.67
N PRO A 8 -6.61 -1.74 20.90
CA PRO A 8 -7.56 -0.85 21.57
C PRO A 8 -7.01 0.58 21.72
N ASP A 9 -7.88 1.60 21.58
CA ASP A 9 -7.51 3.01 21.53
C ASP A 9 -6.72 3.54 22.74
N HIS A 10 -6.85 2.88 23.90
CA HIS A 10 -6.12 3.26 25.12
C HIS A 10 -4.66 2.80 25.13
N LEU A 11 -4.23 2.01 24.15
CA LEU A 11 -2.87 1.51 24.04
C LEU A 11 -2.08 2.34 23.03
N ASP A 12 -0.86 2.68 23.39
CA ASP A 12 0.09 3.39 22.53
C ASP A 12 0.78 2.37 21.60
N ILE A 13 0.28 2.29 20.38
CA ILE A 13 0.77 1.34 19.35
C ILE A 13 2.28 1.50 19.11
N GLU A 14 2.77 2.73 19.04
CA GLU A 14 4.18 2.99 18.72
C GLU A 14 5.10 2.48 19.81
N LYS A 15 4.76 2.77 21.07
CA LYS A 15 5.51 2.25 22.21
C LYS A 15 5.49 0.73 22.29
N ILE A 16 4.34 0.11 22.01
CA ILE A 16 4.20 -1.35 22.09
C ILE A 16 5.01 -2.03 20.99
N ILE A 17 4.98 -1.53 19.77
CA ILE A 17 5.76 -2.08 18.66
C ILE A 17 7.26 -1.99 18.97
N ASP A 18 7.72 -0.87 19.51
CA ASP A 18 9.14 -0.69 19.81
C ASP A 18 9.64 -1.49 21.04
N LEU A 19 8.75 -2.18 21.78
CA LEU A 19 9.13 -3.20 22.77
C LEU A 19 9.52 -4.55 22.15
N ILE A 20 9.19 -4.76 20.86
CA ILE A 20 9.60 -5.98 20.15
C ILE A 20 11.10 -5.92 19.89
N PRO A 21 11.90 -6.90 20.32
CA PRO A 21 13.29 -7.00 19.89
C PRO A 21 13.40 -7.05 18.36
N SER A 22 14.28 -6.22 17.80
CA SER A 22 14.35 -6.01 16.34
C SER A 22 14.71 -7.24 15.52
N ASP A 23 15.34 -8.24 16.15
CA ASP A 23 15.73 -9.53 15.55
C ASP A 23 14.56 -10.52 15.41
N ILE A 24 13.48 -10.33 16.19
CA ILE A 24 12.26 -11.13 16.10
C ILE A 24 11.05 -10.34 15.56
N ASP A 25 11.27 -9.11 15.11
CA ASP A 25 10.27 -8.28 14.44
C ASP A 25 10.13 -8.71 12.97
N VAL A 26 9.26 -9.67 12.72
CA VAL A 26 9.07 -10.26 11.38
C VAL A 26 8.24 -9.37 10.44
N ASP A 27 7.51 -8.40 10.99
CA ASP A 27 6.76 -7.41 10.20
C ASP A 27 7.57 -6.16 9.85
N GLY A 28 8.76 -5.99 10.46
CA GLY A 28 9.64 -4.85 10.18
C GLY A 28 9.09 -3.50 10.64
N LEU A 29 8.25 -3.47 11.67
CA LEU A 29 7.49 -2.30 12.11
C LEU A 29 8.14 -1.51 13.24
N THR A 30 9.16 -2.08 13.91
CA THR A 30 9.91 -1.35 14.94
C THR A 30 10.62 -0.14 14.33
N SER A 31 10.80 0.90 15.13
CA SER A 31 11.56 2.09 14.73
C SER A 31 12.97 1.74 14.24
N PHE A 32 13.58 0.69 14.82
CA PHE A 32 14.89 0.19 14.40
C PHE A 32 14.85 -0.39 12.97
N ASN A 33 13.91 -1.29 12.65
CA ASN A 33 13.81 -1.90 11.33
C ASN A 33 13.33 -0.91 10.27
N LEU A 34 12.41 0.01 10.61
CA LEU A 34 12.04 1.11 9.73
C LEU A 34 13.23 2.04 9.47
N GLY A 35 14.05 2.36 10.47
CA GLY A 35 15.28 3.13 10.31
C GLY A 35 16.25 2.47 9.33
N LYS A 36 16.43 1.15 9.42
CA LYS A 36 17.21 0.38 8.45
C LYS A 36 16.64 0.44 7.04
N LEU A 37 15.31 0.34 6.90
CA LEU A 37 14.64 0.45 5.61
C LEU A 37 14.90 1.82 4.97
N TYR A 38 14.80 2.91 5.73
CA TYR A 38 15.09 4.25 5.24
C TYR A 38 16.58 4.49 4.91
N SER A 39 17.46 3.72 5.51
CA SER A 39 18.92 3.77 5.25
C SER A 39 19.36 2.82 4.13
N ASP A 40 18.43 2.19 3.42
CA ASP A 40 18.67 1.16 2.39
C ASP A 40 19.52 -0.04 2.90
N ASN A 41 19.48 -0.31 4.20
CA ASN A 41 20.18 -1.41 4.88
C ASN A 41 19.19 -2.31 5.64
N PHE A 42 18.19 -2.78 4.95
CA PHE A 42 17.10 -3.54 5.54
C PHE A 42 17.22 -5.04 5.26
N ASN A 43 16.81 -5.86 6.23
CA ASN A 43 16.69 -7.31 6.12
C ASN A 43 15.22 -7.76 6.13
N VAL A 44 14.32 -6.88 6.57
CA VAL A 44 12.89 -7.17 6.70
C VAL A 44 12.11 -6.07 5.99
N ILE A 45 11.16 -6.46 5.15
CA ILE A 45 10.19 -5.59 4.49
C ILE A 45 8.82 -5.89 5.11
N PRO A 46 8.02 -4.87 5.49
CA PRO A 46 6.65 -5.08 5.95
C PRO A 46 5.84 -5.94 4.99
N ALA A 47 5.16 -6.95 5.50
CA ALA A 47 4.56 -8.03 4.71
C ALA A 47 3.65 -7.54 3.58
N THR A 48 2.82 -6.51 3.82
CA THR A 48 1.95 -5.96 2.75
C THR A 48 2.76 -5.22 1.68
N SER A 49 3.81 -4.50 2.06
CA SER A 49 4.71 -3.86 1.09
C SER A 49 5.40 -4.90 0.24
N LEU A 50 5.92 -5.96 0.85
CA LEU A 50 6.55 -7.09 0.13
C LEU A 50 5.55 -7.74 -0.85
N ALA A 51 4.32 -7.99 -0.42
CA ALA A 51 3.29 -8.57 -1.29
C ALA A 51 2.98 -7.71 -2.53
N ILE A 52 3.00 -6.39 -2.41
CA ILE A 52 2.83 -5.47 -3.54
C ILE A 52 4.04 -5.54 -4.49
N LEU A 53 5.25 -5.56 -3.95
CA LEU A 53 6.47 -5.68 -4.76
C LEU A 53 6.52 -7.00 -5.52
N GLU A 54 6.15 -8.11 -4.87
CA GLU A 54 6.04 -9.43 -5.50
C GLU A 54 4.97 -9.45 -6.61
N LEU A 55 3.83 -8.77 -6.39
CA LEU A 55 2.78 -8.65 -7.39
C LEU A 55 3.30 -7.88 -8.61
N LEU A 56 3.96 -6.74 -8.42
CA LEU A 56 4.56 -5.97 -9.52
C LEU A 56 5.57 -6.83 -10.31
N SER A 57 6.43 -7.55 -9.60
CA SER A 57 7.43 -8.45 -10.19
C SER A 57 6.79 -9.62 -10.95
N HIS A 58 5.80 -10.28 -10.33
CA HIS A 58 5.11 -11.43 -10.93
C HIS A 58 4.43 -11.09 -12.26
N TYR A 59 3.80 -9.92 -12.33
CA TYR A 59 3.14 -9.45 -13.55
C TYR A 59 4.07 -8.65 -14.47
N GLN A 60 5.37 -8.60 -14.16
CA GLN A 60 6.38 -7.88 -14.94
C GLN A 60 6.02 -6.40 -15.17
N ILE A 61 5.42 -5.76 -14.16
CA ILE A 61 5.08 -4.34 -14.18
C ILE A 61 6.35 -3.56 -13.86
N ASP A 62 6.86 -2.88 -14.87
CA ASP A 62 8.04 -2.03 -14.74
C ASP A 62 7.74 -0.80 -13.89
N THR A 63 8.67 -0.48 -12.99
CA THR A 63 8.57 0.70 -12.09
C THR A 63 9.57 1.79 -12.42
N GLU A 64 10.60 1.49 -13.24
CA GLU A 64 11.64 2.44 -13.59
C GLU A 64 11.04 3.62 -14.36
N ASP A 65 11.34 4.84 -13.89
CA ASP A 65 10.83 6.10 -14.43
C ASP A 65 9.29 6.23 -14.48
N LYS A 66 8.56 5.39 -13.74
CA LYS A 66 7.09 5.46 -13.66
C LYS A 66 6.63 6.41 -12.56
N ASN A 67 5.55 7.12 -12.84
CA ASN A 67 4.85 7.92 -11.84
C ASN A 67 3.95 7.02 -11.00
N ILE A 68 4.36 6.76 -9.78
CA ILE A 68 3.59 5.96 -8.82
C ILE A 68 2.94 6.88 -7.80
N VAL A 69 1.62 6.83 -7.70
CA VAL A 69 0.87 7.58 -6.69
C VAL A 69 0.34 6.61 -5.63
N ILE A 70 0.67 6.89 -4.36
CA ILE A 70 0.25 6.09 -3.23
C ILE A 70 -0.71 6.91 -2.36
N ALA A 71 -1.96 6.45 -2.26
CA ALA A 71 -2.96 7.05 -1.38
C ALA A 71 -2.91 6.40 0.01
N GLY A 72 -2.59 7.21 1.02
CA GLY A 72 -2.40 6.79 2.40
C GLY A 72 -0.99 7.06 2.91
N ARG A 73 -0.82 7.05 4.24
CA ARG A 73 0.46 7.27 4.93
C ARG A 73 0.62 6.38 6.15
N SER A 74 0.09 5.17 6.04
CA SER A 74 0.19 4.16 7.09
C SER A 74 1.65 3.73 7.28
N ARG A 75 2.08 3.66 8.55
CA ARG A 75 3.38 3.10 8.92
C ARG A 75 3.51 1.63 8.51
N LEU A 76 2.38 0.92 8.41
CA LEU A 76 2.34 -0.51 8.11
C LEU A 76 2.53 -0.85 6.63
N VAL A 77 2.08 0.05 5.73
CA VAL A 77 1.95 -0.28 4.31
C VAL A 77 2.52 0.82 3.43
N THR A 78 1.85 1.98 3.41
CA THR A 78 2.09 2.98 2.37
C THR A 78 3.39 3.75 2.56
N SER A 79 3.79 4.04 3.81
CA SER A 79 5.04 4.73 4.10
C SER A 79 6.28 3.89 3.76
N PRO A 80 6.43 2.63 4.23
CA PRO A 80 7.55 1.78 3.83
C PRO A 80 7.57 1.50 2.33
N LEU A 81 6.41 1.25 1.71
CA LEU A 81 6.32 1.01 0.27
C LEU A 81 6.81 2.19 -0.56
N SER A 82 6.45 3.42 -0.16
CA SER A 82 6.89 4.63 -0.87
C SER A 82 8.41 4.77 -0.85
N LYS A 83 9.05 4.47 0.28
CA LYS A 83 10.51 4.48 0.39
C LYS A 83 11.17 3.42 -0.50
N ILE A 84 10.63 2.21 -0.53
CA ILE A 84 11.20 1.12 -1.32
C ILE A 84 11.08 1.43 -2.82
N LEU A 85 9.90 1.83 -3.30
CA LEU A 85 9.68 2.11 -4.71
C LEU A 85 10.51 3.30 -5.22
N SER A 86 10.81 4.30 -4.35
CA SER A 86 11.71 5.42 -4.70
C SER A 86 13.20 5.10 -4.56
N SER A 87 13.56 3.87 -4.16
CA SER A 87 14.96 3.46 -4.04
C SER A 87 15.61 3.21 -5.40
N LYS A 88 16.95 3.11 -5.42
CA LYS A 88 17.72 2.77 -6.62
C LYS A 88 17.39 1.40 -7.22
N GLN A 89 16.75 0.54 -6.46
CA GLN A 89 16.35 -0.79 -6.93
C GLN A 89 15.12 -0.72 -7.84
N TYR A 90 14.20 0.22 -7.59
CA TYR A 90 12.93 0.35 -8.28
C TYR A 90 12.84 1.60 -9.16
N ASN A 91 13.63 2.65 -8.87
CA ASN A 91 13.78 3.87 -9.66
C ASN A 91 12.46 4.58 -10.02
N ALA A 92 11.42 4.46 -9.18
CA ALA A 92 10.12 5.07 -9.44
C ALA A 92 10.06 6.53 -8.93
N ASN A 93 9.25 7.34 -9.62
CA ASN A 93 8.85 8.68 -9.17
C ASN A 93 7.62 8.54 -8.26
N VAL A 94 7.78 8.63 -6.94
CA VAL A 94 6.71 8.31 -5.99
C VAL A 94 6.11 9.57 -5.39
N SER A 95 4.79 9.72 -5.49
CA SER A 95 4.00 10.74 -4.82
C SER A 95 3.08 10.10 -3.77
N VAL A 96 3.14 10.60 -2.53
CA VAL A 96 2.24 10.16 -1.46
C VAL A 96 1.13 11.18 -1.26
N ILE A 97 -0.12 10.77 -1.41
CA ILE A 97 -1.31 11.59 -1.21
C ILE A 97 -2.13 11.12 0.00
N HIS A 98 -2.90 12.00 0.58
CA HIS A 98 -3.70 11.73 1.78
C HIS A 98 -4.92 12.64 1.86
N SER A 99 -5.79 12.46 2.83
CA SER A 99 -7.06 13.19 3.00
C SER A 99 -6.96 14.73 3.03
N LYS A 100 -5.77 15.28 3.20
CA LYS A 100 -5.50 16.74 3.17
C LYS A 100 -4.83 17.20 1.88
N THR A 101 -4.57 16.29 0.95
CA THR A 101 -4.04 16.64 -0.36
C THR A 101 -5.16 17.30 -1.17
N SER A 102 -4.95 18.55 -1.57
CA SER A 102 -5.76 19.18 -2.60
C SER A 102 -5.46 18.54 -3.95
N ASN A 103 -6.42 18.54 -4.87
CA ASN A 103 -6.22 18.05 -6.23
C ASN A 103 -5.80 16.56 -6.33
N GLN A 104 -6.29 15.68 -5.42
CA GLN A 104 -5.97 14.24 -5.46
C GLN A 104 -6.20 13.64 -6.85
N LYS A 105 -7.26 14.06 -7.54
CA LYS A 105 -7.61 13.59 -8.87
C LYS A 105 -6.52 13.89 -9.90
N GLU A 106 -5.89 15.04 -9.83
CA GLU A 106 -4.79 15.44 -10.72
C GLU A 106 -3.57 14.54 -10.54
N PHE A 107 -3.19 14.23 -9.29
CA PHE A 107 -2.12 13.27 -9.03
C PHE A 107 -2.45 11.90 -9.60
N ILE A 108 -3.64 11.37 -9.31
CA ILE A 108 -4.03 10.02 -9.69
C ILE A 108 -4.18 9.88 -11.21
N SER A 109 -4.74 10.89 -11.88
CA SER A 109 -4.92 10.86 -13.34
C SER A 109 -3.61 10.94 -14.14
N ASN A 110 -2.51 11.30 -13.49
CA ASN A 110 -1.16 11.30 -14.10
C ASN A 110 -0.32 10.06 -13.67
N ALA A 111 -0.88 9.19 -12.84
CA ALA A 111 -0.16 8.00 -12.37
C ALA A 111 -0.13 6.89 -13.42
N ASP A 112 1.03 6.27 -13.61
CA ASP A 112 1.17 5.03 -14.36
C ASP A 112 0.76 3.84 -13.48
N ILE A 113 1.01 3.94 -12.16
CA ILE A 113 0.61 2.97 -11.15
C ILE A 113 -0.02 3.73 -9.99
N PHE A 114 -1.26 3.39 -9.64
CA PHE A 114 -1.94 3.91 -8.46
C PHE A 114 -2.10 2.82 -7.40
N ILE A 115 -1.72 3.12 -6.17
CA ILE A 115 -1.80 2.19 -5.04
C ILE A 115 -2.62 2.84 -3.94
N SER A 116 -3.73 2.23 -3.54
CA SER A 116 -4.58 2.74 -2.46
C SER A 116 -4.51 1.88 -1.21
N GLY A 117 -4.25 2.51 -0.07
CA GLY A 117 -4.29 1.91 1.27
C GLY A 117 -4.96 2.83 2.28
N VAL A 118 -6.10 3.42 1.90
CA VAL A 118 -6.86 4.39 2.71
C VAL A 118 -7.84 3.70 3.66
N GLY A 119 -8.43 2.59 3.25
CA GLY A 119 -9.43 1.85 4.01
C GLY A 119 -10.81 2.54 4.00
N LYS A 120 -11.21 3.12 2.86
CA LYS A 120 -12.54 3.72 2.64
C LYS A 120 -13.20 3.11 1.42
N SER A 121 -14.35 2.46 1.63
CA SER A 121 -15.09 1.80 0.57
C SER A 121 -15.36 2.71 -0.61
N LYS A 122 -14.96 2.25 -1.81
CA LYS A 122 -15.29 2.84 -3.10
C LYS A 122 -15.00 4.34 -3.21
N LEU A 123 -13.87 4.78 -2.65
CA LEU A 123 -13.48 6.20 -2.62
C LEU A 123 -13.08 6.72 -4.01
N PHE A 124 -12.46 5.86 -4.83
CA PHE A 124 -11.91 6.23 -6.12
C PHE A 124 -12.64 5.47 -7.24
N ASP A 125 -13.35 6.20 -8.08
CA ASP A 125 -14.03 5.70 -9.26
C ASP A 125 -13.17 5.85 -10.54
N LYS A 126 -13.68 5.35 -11.67
CA LYS A 126 -13.02 5.43 -12.99
C LYS A 126 -12.51 6.81 -13.36
N SER A 127 -13.19 7.87 -12.95
CA SER A 127 -12.84 9.25 -13.34
C SER A 127 -11.52 9.75 -12.74
N TYR A 128 -10.97 9.00 -11.76
CA TYR A 128 -9.65 9.31 -11.18
C TYR A 128 -8.49 8.76 -11.98
N PHE A 129 -8.70 7.69 -12.76
CA PHE A 129 -7.59 6.92 -13.32
C PHE A 129 -7.23 7.34 -14.74
N LYS A 130 -5.95 7.21 -15.07
CA LYS A 130 -5.45 7.28 -16.42
C LYS A 130 -5.76 5.98 -17.16
N GLU A 131 -6.17 6.07 -18.40
CA GLU A 131 -6.31 4.91 -19.27
C GLU A 131 -4.99 4.14 -19.39
N ASN A 132 -5.07 2.81 -19.42
CA ASN A 132 -3.92 1.92 -19.45
C ASN A 132 -2.96 2.03 -18.24
N SER A 133 -3.39 2.60 -17.11
CA SER A 133 -2.65 2.55 -15.85
C SER A 133 -2.88 1.22 -15.10
N TYR A 134 -2.05 0.98 -14.10
CA TYR A 134 -2.24 -0.13 -13.14
C TYR A 134 -2.82 0.41 -11.84
N VAL A 135 -3.77 -0.32 -11.26
CA VAL A 135 -4.42 0.05 -10.00
C VAL A 135 -4.32 -1.09 -8.99
N ILE A 136 -3.68 -0.81 -7.84
CA ILE A 136 -3.49 -1.78 -6.76
C ILE A 136 -4.28 -1.30 -5.54
N ASP A 137 -5.30 -2.05 -5.17
CA ASP A 137 -6.14 -1.78 -4.01
C ASP A 137 -5.71 -2.65 -2.83
N VAL A 138 -5.15 -2.04 -1.79
CA VAL A 138 -4.79 -2.69 -0.54
C VAL A 138 -5.61 -2.19 0.64
N GLY A 139 -6.52 -1.25 0.39
CA GLY A 139 -7.50 -0.79 1.37
C GLY A 139 -8.55 -1.87 1.66
N ILE A 140 -8.95 -1.99 2.90
CA ILE A 140 -10.09 -2.84 3.29
C ILE A 140 -10.96 -2.04 4.25
N SER A 141 -12.25 -2.01 3.94
CA SER A 141 -13.30 -1.53 4.84
C SER A 141 -14.41 -2.56 4.94
N ILE A 142 -15.01 -2.70 6.11
CA ILE A 142 -16.14 -3.60 6.34
C ILE A 142 -17.39 -2.75 6.44
N VAL A 143 -18.33 -2.97 5.52
CA VAL A 143 -19.64 -2.30 5.51
C VAL A 143 -20.72 -3.39 5.50
N GLU A 144 -21.58 -3.39 6.52
CA GLU A 144 -22.65 -4.39 6.67
C GLU A 144 -22.17 -5.85 6.58
N GLY A 145 -20.99 -6.13 7.16
CA GLY A 145 -20.40 -7.47 7.17
C GLY A 145 -19.74 -7.92 5.86
N LYS A 146 -19.67 -7.04 4.86
CA LYS A 146 -18.98 -7.30 3.58
C LYS A 146 -17.70 -6.48 3.48
N SER A 147 -16.66 -7.08 2.93
CA SER A 147 -15.38 -6.41 2.69
C SER A 147 -15.40 -5.66 1.36
N TYR A 148 -14.98 -4.42 1.40
CA TYR A 148 -14.84 -3.55 0.23
C TYR A 148 -13.42 -2.97 0.19
N GLY A 149 -12.91 -2.76 -1.04
CA GLY A 149 -11.71 -1.98 -1.27
C GLY A 149 -11.99 -0.48 -1.38
N ASP A 150 -10.92 0.25 -1.60
CA ASP A 150 -10.96 1.71 -1.79
C ASP A 150 -11.40 2.09 -3.22
N ILE A 151 -11.32 1.15 -4.16
CA ILE A 151 -11.61 1.35 -5.57
C ILE A 151 -13.05 0.94 -5.87
N ASP A 152 -13.80 1.80 -6.57
CA ASP A 152 -15.01 1.39 -7.27
C ASP A 152 -14.61 0.81 -8.62
N ASP A 153 -14.71 -0.50 -8.76
CA ASP A 153 -14.26 -1.24 -9.93
C ASP A 153 -15.28 -1.28 -11.08
N THR A 154 -16.37 -0.51 -10.95
CA THR A 154 -17.39 -0.35 -12.00
C THR A 154 -16.73 0.25 -13.26
N ASP A 155 -16.93 -0.42 -14.40
CA ASP A 155 -16.43 0.00 -15.73
C ASP A 155 -14.91 0.15 -15.86
N LEU A 156 -14.12 -0.51 -15.01
CA LEU A 156 -12.66 -0.49 -15.09
C LEU A 156 -12.08 -1.60 -15.98
N ASP A 157 -12.88 -2.63 -16.29
CA ASP A 157 -12.47 -3.70 -17.20
C ASP A 157 -12.25 -3.11 -18.62
N ASN A 158 -11.14 -3.46 -19.24
CA ASN A 158 -10.68 -2.90 -20.53
C ASN A 158 -10.30 -1.39 -20.53
N TYR A 159 -10.33 -0.73 -19.36
CA TYR A 159 -9.87 0.65 -19.23
C TYR A 159 -8.44 0.71 -18.65
N LEU A 160 -8.16 -0.17 -17.69
CA LEU A 160 -6.87 -0.29 -17.04
C LEU A 160 -6.02 -1.40 -17.67
N SER A 161 -4.69 -1.26 -17.64
CA SER A 161 -3.78 -2.36 -17.99
C SER A 161 -3.87 -3.53 -17.00
N GLY A 162 -4.19 -3.23 -15.75
CA GLY A 162 -4.42 -4.23 -14.72
C GLY A 162 -4.95 -3.62 -13.43
N LYS A 163 -5.71 -4.42 -12.70
CA LYS A 163 -6.19 -4.07 -11.35
C LYS A 163 -6.06 -5.26 -10.41
N SER A 164 -5.72 -5.01 -9.14
CA SER A 164 -5.83 -6.03 -8.10
C SER A 164 -7.30 -6.18 -7.68
N SER A 165 -7.71 -7.41 -7.33
CA SER A 165 -9.01 -7.61 -6.70
C SER A 165 -8.87 -7.62 -5.18
N VAL A 166 -9.84 -7.07 -4.45
CA VAL A 166 -9.88 -7.08 -2.97
C VAL A 166 -9.89 -8.51 -2.41
N SER A 167 -10.34 -9.50 -3.21
CA SER A 167 -10.44 -10.90 -2.82
C SER A 167 -9.10 -11.60 -2.51
N TRP A 168 -7.95 -11.06 -2.93
CA TRP A 168 -6.66 -11.70 -2.61
C TRP A 168 -6.30 -11.59 -1.13
N ARG A 169 -6.72 -10.52 -0.44
CA ARG A 169 -6.52 -10.36 1.00
C ARG A 169 -7.49 -11.18 1.86
N SER A 170 -8.72 -11.37 1.39
CA SER A 170 -9.71 -12.19 2.13
C SER A 170 -9.36 -13.67 2.16
N ARG A 171 -8.60 -14.18 1.20
CA ARG A 171 -8.13 -15.58 1.19
C ARG A 171 -6.95 -15.84 2.13
N ALA A 172 -6.18 -14.81 2.49
CA ALA A 172 -5.05 -14.96 3.42
C ALA A 172 -5.49 -15.15 4.88
N TYR A 173 -6.77 -14.88 5.20
CA TYR A 173 -7.33 -15.03 6.56
C TYR A 173 -8.15 -16.30 6.77
N HIS A 174 -8.25 -17.19 5.78
CA HIS A 174 -9.04 -18.44 5.85
C HIS A 174 -8.18 -19.70 5.59
N GLY A 175 -6.88 -19.61 5.82
CA GLY A 175 -5.96 -20.75 5.78
C GLY A 175 -5.44 -21.12 7.16
#